data_3ede6c39dfc2678152f560b5003e9805
#
_entry.id   3ede6c39dfc2678152f560b5003e9805
#
_cell.length_a   1.000
_cell.length_b   1.000
_cell.length_c   1.000
_cell.angle_alpha   90.00
_cell.angle_beta   90.00
_cell.angle_gamma   90.00
#
_symmetry.space_group_name_H-M   'P 1'
#
loop_
_entity.id
_entity.type
_entity.pdbx_description
1 polymer ?
#
loop_
_entity_poly.entity_id
_entity_poly.type
_entity_poly.pdbx_seq_one_letter_code
_entity_poly.pdbx_strand_id
1 'polypeptide(L)'
;MLLAFFSVAPAPARAVPAFAAQTGQPCSACHIGGFGPALTPYGRDFKLKGYTARAVKWNVPLSIMVISSYVHTKAAQSGGAAPGYGENDNFSLDQVGLFLAGGVGQHLGGLVQGTYDGVGKAWSWDNADLRAVVQTTVGGADVVFGTSLNNNPTVQDVWNTLPAWGYPYTGTALAPHPAAAPLLSGGFAQR
;
A
#
# COMPACT_ATOMS: atom_id res chain seq x y z
N MET A 1 -4.60 45.83 -2.45
CA MET A 1 -4.49 44.50 -3.09
C MET A 1 -4.39 43.46 -1.97
N LEU A 2 -5.50 42.79 -1.61
CA LEU A 2 -5.58 41.84 -0.50
C LEU A 2 -5.16 40.46 -1.05
N LEU A 3 -4.01 39.93 -0.62
CA LEU A 3 -3.61 38.56 -0.88
C LEU A 3 -4.42 37.63 0.06
N ALA A 4 -5.40 36.94 -0.49
CA ALA A 4 -6.10 35.86 0.20
C ALA A 4 -5.15 34.66 0.31
N PHE A 5 -4.63 34.39 1.51
CA PHE A 5 -3.95 33.15 1.83
C PHE A 5 -5.01 32.02 1.85
N PHE A 6 -5.03 31.21 0.82
CA PHE A 6 -5.74 29.93 0.85
C PHE A 6 -4.96 28.99 1.79
N SER A 7 -5.43 28.83 3.01
CA SER A 7 -4.98 27.76 3.90
C SER A 7 -5.46 26.44 3.35
N VAL A 8 -4.62 25.74 2.58
CA VAL A 8 -4.85 24.34 2.24
C VAL A 8 -4.64 23.53 3.52
N ALA A 9 -5.74 23.24 4.24
CA ALA A 9 -5.67 22.28 5.32
C ALA A 9 -5.21 20.94 4.77
N PRO A 10 -4.16 20.29 5.33
CA PRO A 10 -3.72 18.99 4.85
C PRO A 10 -4.86 17.98 5.06
N ALA A 11 -5.44 17.51 3.98
CA ALA A 11 -6.34 16.37 4.06
C ALA A 11 -5.53 15.14 4.52
N PRO A 12 -6.02 14.34 5.46
CA PRO A 12 -5.30 13.15 5.90
C PRO A 12 -5.07 12.23 4.70
N ALA A 13 -3.80 11.87 4.46
CA ALA A 13 -3.44 10.90 3.45
C ALA A 13 -4.15 9.58 3.76
N ARG A 14 -4.94 9.06 2.82
CA ARG A 14 -5.70 7.81 2.97
C ARG A 14 -5.07 6.75 2.11
N ALA A 15 -4.44 5.74 2.73
CA ALA A 15 -4.03 4.54 2.04
C ALA A 15 -5.26 3.69 1.72
N VAL A 16 -5.40 3.20 0.50
CA VAL A 16 -6.56 2.44 -0.02
C VAL A 16 -7.91 3.00 0.47
N PRO A 17 -8.33 4.17 0.02
CA PRO A 17 -9.57 4.81 0.49
C PRO A 17 -10.81 3.94 0.38
N ALA A 18 -10.84 2.96 -0.53
CA ALA A 18 -11.94 2.02 -0.70
C ALA A 18 -12.24 1.21 0.57
N PHE A 19 -11.22 0.70 1.29
CA PHE A 19 -11.44 -0.01 2.54
C PHE A 19 -11.88 0.93 3.68
N ALA A 20 -11.33 2.13 3.73
CA ALA A 20 -11.78 3.14 4.70
C ALA A 20 -13.25 3.54 4.45
N ALA A 21 -13.64 3.71 3.18
CA ALA A 21 -15.03 3.97 2.82
C ALA A 21 -15.94 2.77 3.13
N GLN A 22 -15.47 1.53 2.90
CA GLN A 22 -16.24 0.32 3.21
C GLN A 22 -16.49 0.15 4.70
N THR A 23 -15.47 0.35 5.54
CA THR A 23 -15.49 0.04 6.97
C THR A 23 -15.86 1.23 7.85
N GLY A 24 -15.81 2.46 7.32
CA GLY A 24 -15.95 3.68 8.11
C GLY A 24 -14.77 3.94 9.04
N GLN A 25 -13.68 3.18 8.94
CA GLN A 25 -12.52 3.28 9.82
C GLN A 25 -11.42 4.16 9.24
N PRO A 26 -10.67 4.90 10.06
CA PRO A 26 -9.49 5.64 9.62
C PRO A 26 -8.36 4.66 9.24
N CYS A 27 -7.43 5.11 8.40
CA CYS A 27 -6.29 4.27 7.96
C CYS A 27 -5.45 3.73 9.12
N SER A 28 -5.29 4.51 10.19
CA SER A 28 -4.58 4.12 11.42
C SER A 28 -5.25 3.00 12.22
N ALA A 29 -6.52 2.71 11.98
CA ALA A 29 -7.17 1.55 12.59
C ALA A 29 -6.61 0.24 12.03
N CYS A 30 -6.25 0.23 10.74
CA CYS A 30 -5.75 -0.94 10.04
C CYS A 30 -4.23 -0.95 9.87
N HIS A 31 -3.58 0.21 9.75
CA HIS A 31 -2.17 0.34 9.45
C HIS A 31 -1.38 0.94 10.61
N ILE A 32 -0.25 0.32 10.96
CA ILE A 32 0.72 0.88 11.91
C ILE A 32 1.33 2.13 11.28
N GLY A 33 1.21 3.26 11.96
CA GLY A 33 1.62 4.56 11.42
C GLY A 33 0.61 5.18 10.42
N GLY A 34 -0.55 4.53 10.21
CA GLY A 34 -1.62 5.05 9.33
C GLY A 34 -1.36 4.89 7.84
N PHE A 35 -0.26 4.24 7.46
CA PHE A 35 0.18 4.06 6.09
C PHE A 35 1.12 2.84 5.96
N GLY A 36 1.18 2.25 4.76
CA GLY A 36 2.11 1.15 4.45
C GLY A 36 1.56 -0.24 4.72
N PRO A 37 2.34 -1.30 4.48
CA PRO A 37 1.88 -2.68 4.52
C PRO A 37 1.74 -3.25 5.94
N ALA A 38 2.39 -2.65 6.95
CA ALA A 38 2.33 -3.14 8.32
C ALA A 38 0.93 -2.94 8.91
N LEU A 39 0.31 -4.05 9.37
CA LEU A 39 -1.06 -4.06 9.86
C LEU A 39 -1.13 -4.11 11.38
N THR A 40 -2.09 -3.37 11.94
CA THR A 40 -2.55 -3.52 13.32
C THR A 40 -3.25 -4.87 13.52
N PRO A 41 -3.55 -5.29 14.76
CA PRO A 41 -4.39 -6.47 15.00
C PRO A 41 -5.75 -6.38 14.28
N TYR A 42 -6.38 -5.21 14.26
CA TYR A 42 -7.65 -4.99 13.55
C TYR A 42 -7.48 -5.14 12.02
N GLY A 43 -6.43 -4.58 11.44
CA GLY A 43 -6.15 -4.71 10.01
C GLY A 43 -5.87 -6.16 9.59
N ARG A 44 -5.18 -6.93 10.46
CA ARG A 44 -4.95 -8.37 10.24
C ARG A 44 -6.25 -9.17 10.31
N ASP A 45 -7.09 -8.91 11.31
CA ASP A 45 -8.40 -9.56 11.44
C ASP A 45 -9.29 -9.26 10.23
N PHE A 46 -9.35 -8.01 9.80
CA PHE A 46 -10.07 -7.61 8.59
C PHE A 46 -9.60 -8.36 7.34
N LYS A 47 -8.29 -8.48 7.16
CA LYS A 47 -7.69 -9.23 6.05
C LYS A 47 -7.94 -10.73 6.18
N LEU A 48 -7.77 -11.32 7.36
CA LEU A 48 -8.02 -12.73 7.63
C LEU A 48 -9.47 -13.10 7.32
N LYS A 49 -10.41 -12.23 7.66
CA LYS A 49 -11.85 -12.37 7.39
C LYS A 49 -12.25 -11.99 5.96
N GLY A 50 -11.30 -11.99 5.02
CA GLY A 50 -11.55 -11.82 3.60
C GLY A 50 -12.02 -10.43 3.19
N TYR A 51 -11.63 -9.39 3.93
CA TYR A 51 -12.01 -8.00 3.65
C TYR A 51 -13.53 -7.75 3.66
N THR A 52 -14.30 -8.59 4.36
CA THR A 52 -15.77 -8.59 4.27
C THR A 52 -16.46 -7.64 5.24
N ALA A 53 -15.80 -7.24 6.33
CA ALA A 53 -16.38 -6.30 7.30
C ALA A 53 -16.71 -4.96 6.63
N ARG A 54 -17.92 -4.44 6.91
CA ARG A 54 -18.39 -3.19 6.32
C ARG A 54 -19.37 -2.44 7.21
N ALA A 55 -19.31 -1.12 7.17
CA ALA A 55 -20.27 -0.24 7.81
C ALA A 55 -21.31 0.31 6.83
N VAL A 56 -21.04 0.22 5.52
CA VAL A 56 -21.91 0.74 4.45
C VAL A 56 -22.39 -0.39 3.53
N LYS A 57 -23.60 -0.25 2.98
CA LYS A 57 -24.14 -1.25 2.05
C LYS A 57 -23.34 -1.33 0.73
N TRP A 58 -22.85 -0.19 0.27
CA TRP A 58 -22.10 -0.09 -0.97
C TRP A 58 -21.07 1.03 -0.90
N ASN A 59 -19.95 0.85 -1.56
CA ASN A 59 -18.91 1.84 -1.78
C ASN A 59 -18.20 1.57 -3.11
N VAL A 60 -17.57 2.58 -3.67
CA VAL A 60 -16.71 2.42 -4.86
C VAL A 60 -15.46 1.66 -4.44
N PRO A 61 -15.19 0.46 -5.00
CA PRO A 61 -14.04 -0.35 -4.64
C PRO A 61 -12.73 0.10 -5.31
N LEU A 62 -12.68 1.32 -5.82
CA LEU A 62 -11.54 1.86 -6.57
C LEU A 62 -10.83 2.93 -5.77
N SER A 63 -9.50 2.90 -5.79
CA SER A 63 -8.64 3.92 -5.21
C SER A 63 -7.42 4.18 -6.08
N ILE A 64 -6.87 5.39 -5.97
CA ILE A 64 -5.66 5.81 -6.68
C ILE A 64 -4.68 6.36 -5.64
N MET A 65 -3.42 6.02 -5.80
CA MET A 65 -2.30 6.60 -5.07
C MET A 65 -1.30 7.18 -6.06
N VAL A 66 -0.84 8.39 -5.80
CA VAL A 66 0.19 9.04 -6.59
C VAL A 66 1.35 9.39 -5.66
N ILE A 67 2.55 9.01 -6.05
CA ILE A 67 3.78 9.36 -5.36
C ILE A 67 4.64 10.18 -6.31
N SER A 68 5.08 11.32 -5.84
CA SER A 68 6.05 12.17 -6.52
C SER A 68 7.14 12.58 -5.54
N SER A 69 8.34 12.78 -6.04
CA SER A 69 9.47 13.19 -5.23
C SER A 69 10.30 14.29 -5.91
N TYR A 70 11.02 15.01 -5.06
CA TYR A 70 12.12 15.88 -5.48
C TYR A 70 13.38 15.37 -4.84
N VAL A 71 14.42 15.14 -5.65
CA VAL A 71 15.69 14.57 -5.21
C VAL A 71 16.80 15.61 -5.42
N HIS A 72 17.40 16.00 -4.29
CA HIS A 72 18.62 16.77 -4.25
C HIS A 72 19.70 15.94 -3.56
N THR A 73 20.87 15.84 -4.16
CA THR A 73 22.02 15.10 -3.63
C THR A 73 23.19 16.02 -3.37
N LYS A 74 24.00 15.71 -2.36
CA LYS A 74 25.19 16.50 -2.01
C LYS A 74 26.19 16.61 -3.17
N ALA A 75 26.28 15.59 -3.99
CA ALA A 75 27.12 15.55 -5.19
C ALA A 75 26.27 15.21 -6.41
N ALA A 76 26.59 15.79 -7.55
CA ALA A 76 25.95 15.47 -8.81
C ALA A 76 26.15 13.98 -9.16
N GLN A 77 25.12 13.37 -9.73
CA GLN A 77 25.14 11.97 -10.19
C GLN A 77 25.65 11.95 -11.64
N SER A 78 26.93 11.64 -11.80
CA SER A 78 27.58 11.65 -13.12
C SER A 78 26.83 10.78 -14.14
N GLY A 79 26.41 11.37 -15.25
CA GLY A 79 25.63 10.71 -16.29
C GLY A 79 24.11 10.78 -16.10
N GLY A 80 23.65 11.49 -15.05
CA GLY A 80 22.22 11.63 -14.70
C GLY A 80 21.72 10.58 -13.72
N ALA A 81 20.66 10.94 -12.99
CA ALA A 81 20.04 10.06 -11.98
C ALA A 81 19.34 8.85 -12.59
N ALA A 82 18.78 9.02 -13.80
CA ALA A 82 18.15 7.98 -14.62
C ALA A 82 18.01 8.51 -16.06
N PRO A 83 17.67 7.67 -17.04
CA PRO A 83 17.42 8.12 -18.41
C PRO A 83 16.35 9.21 -18.47
N GLY A 84 16.72 10.39 -18.99
CA GLY A 84 15.85 11.55 -19.08
C GLY A 84 15.81 12.45 -17.85
N TYR A 85 16.67 12.20 -16.85
CA TYR A 85 16.84 13.01 -15.65
C TYR A 85 18.25 13.63 -15.57
N GLY A 86 18.35 14.77 -14.93
CA GLY A 86 19.61 15.48 -14.74
C GLY A 86 20.50 14.83 -13.68
N GLU A 87 21.70 15.39 -13.54
CA GLU A 87 22.67 14.92 -12.53
C GLU A 87 22.25 15.26 -11.10
N ASN A 88 21.37 16.25 -10.91
CA ASN A 88 20.84 16.64 -9.60
C ASN A 88 19.52 17.42 -9.76
N ASP A 89 18.87 17.76 -8.64
CA ASP A 89 17.66 18.58 -8.59
C ASP A 89 16.52 18.05 -9.46
N ASN A 90 16.26 16.77 -9.36
CA ASN A 90 15.25 16.09 -10.15
C ASN A 90 13.89 16.05 -9.44
N PHE A 91 12.84 16.44 -10.15
CA PHE A 91 11.46 16.17 -9.78
C PHE A 91 10.95 15.00 -10.62
N SER A 92 10.29 14.03 -9.98
CA SER A 92 9.72 12.86 -10.64
C SER A 92 8.31 12.54 -10.18
N LEU A 93 7.55 11.96 -11.09
CA LEU A 93 6.41 11.10 -10.75
C LEU A 93 7.00 9.71 -10.50
N ASP A 94 7.08 9.29 -9.24
CA ASP A 94 7.68 8.00 -8.91
C ASP A 94 6.71 6.86 -9.21
N GLN A 95 5.44 7.03 -8.81
CA GLN A 95 4.47 5.94 -8.91
C GLN A 95 3.03 6.44 -9.06
N VAL A 96 2.24 5.73 -9.87
CA VAL A 96 0.77 5.78 -9.82
C VAL A 96 0.25 4.38 -9.53
N GLY A 97 -0.33 4.18 -8.36
CA GLY A 97 -0.98 2.94 -7.96
C GLY A 97 -2.49 2.99 -8.17
N LEU A 98 -3.03 2.00 -8.86
CA LEU A 98 -4.47 1.79 -9.00
C LEU A 98 -4.86 0.57 -8.17
N PHE A 99 -5.87 0.73 -7.30
CA PHE A 99 -6.32 -0.31 -6.40
C PHE A 99 -7.78 -0.63 -6.66
N LEU A 100 -8.07 -1.91 -6.85
CA LEU A 100 -9.42 -2.46 -6.77
C LEU A 100 -9.51 -3.24 -5.46
N ALA A 101 -10.33 -2.77 -4.49
CA ALA A 101 -10.29 -3.28 -3.13
C ALA A 101 -11.69 -3.27 -2.49
N GLY A 102 -12.13 -4.42 -1.99
CA GLY A 102 -13.42 -4.51 -1.34
C GLY A 102 -13.85 -5.92 -0.99
N GLY A 103 -14.90 -6.02 -0.17
CA GLY A 103 -15.62 -7.25 0.10
C GLY A 103 -16.88 -7.37 -0.77
N VAL A 104 -17.21 -8.59 -1.16
CA VAL A 104 -18.43 -8.96 -1.87
C VAL A 104 -19.23 -9.93 -1.00
N GLY A 105 -20.37 -9.48 -0.50
CA GLY A 105 -21.15 -10.24 0.47
C GLY A 105 -20.40 -10.45 1.77
N GLN A 106 -20.59 -11.63 2.38
CA GLN A 106 -20.01 -12.00 3.68
C GLN A 106 -18.83 -12.96 3.58
N HIS A 107 -18.52 -13.43 2.37
CA HIS A 107 -17.59 -14.54 2.18
C HIS A 107 -16.43 -14.25 1.23
N LEU A 108 -16.55 -13.25 0.38
CA LEU A 108 -15.55 -12.95 -0.65
C LEU A 108 -15.03 -11.54 -0.52
N GLY A 109 -13.77 -11.36 -0.80
CA GLY A 109 -13.18 -10.04 -0.93
C GLY A 109 -11.74 -10.09 -1.42
N GLY A 110 -11.17 -8.91 -1.64
CA GLY A 110 -9.81 -8.87 -2.14
C GLY A 110 -9.27 -7.47 -2.32
N LEU A 111 -8.00 -7.48 -2.70
CA LEU A 111 -7.21 -6.31 -3.09
C LEU A 111 -6.42 -6.68 -4.33
N VAL A 112 -6.51 -5.85 -5.35
CA VAL A 112 -5.66 -5.94 -6.55
C VAL A 112 -5.05 -4.57 -6.80
N GLN A 113 -3.74 -4.53 -7.04
CA GLN A 113 -2.97 -3.33 -7.31
C GLN A 113 -2.23 -3.46 -8.62
N GLY A 114 -2.45 -2.49 -9.52
CA GLY A 114 -1.59 -2.23 -10.66
C GLY A 114 -0.78 -0.96 -10.40
N THR A 115 0.49 -0.97 -10.75
CA THR A 115 1.41 0.14 -10.49
C THR A 115 2.08 0.60 -11.77
N TYR A 116 2.02 1.90 -12.02
CA TYR A 116 2.82 2.57 -13.03
C TYR A 116 4.07 3.14 -12.38
N ASP A 117 5.24 2.71 -12.83
CA ASP A 117 6.53 3.32 -12.53
C ASP A 117 6.74 4.52 -13.47
N GLY A 118 6.76 5.71 -12.90
CA GLY A 118 6.90 6.94 -13.67
C GLY A 118 8.34 7.23 -14.10
N VAL A 119 9.34 6.63 -13.46
CA VAL A 119 10.76 6.73 -13.85
C VAL A 119 11.06 5.72 -14.95
N GLY A 120 10.70 4.46 -14.75
CA GLY A 120 10.87 3.37 -15.72
C GLY A 120 9.82 3.40 -16.85
N LYS A 121 8.75 4.22 -16.73
CA LYS A 121 7.65 4.38 -17.70
C LYS A 121 6.98 3.04 -18.05
N ALA A 122 6.77 2.20 -17.05
CA ALA A 122 6.23 0.86 -17.22
C ALA A 122 5.08 0.57 -16.26
N TRP A 123 4.12 -0.26 -16.68
CA TRP A 123 3.09 -0.82 -15.83
C TRP A 123 3.49 -2.20 -15.35
N SER A 124 3.15 -2.50 -14.10
CA SER A 124 3.32 -3.82 -13.50
C SER A 124 2.12 -4.19 -12.64
N TRP A 125 1.87 -5.50 -12.49
CA TRP A 125 1.05 -6.03 -11.40
C TRP A 125 1.90 -6.04 -10.13
N ASP A 126 1.41 -5.38 -9.09
CA ASP A 126 2.15 -5.23 -7.84
C ASP A 126 1.62 -6.22 -6.79
N ASN A 127 0.33 -6.14 -6.46
CA ASN A 127 -0.26 -7.00 -5.44
C ASN A 127 -1.63 -7.51 -5.88
N ALA A 128 -1.88 -8.80 -5.66
CA ALA A 128 -3.19 -9.41 -5.79
C ALA A 128 -3.41 -10.36 -4.61
N ASP A 129 -4.52 -10.17 -3.90
CA ASP A 129 -4.94 -11.03 -2.79
C ASP A 129 -6.46 -11.17 -2.83
N LEU A 130 -6.92 -12.33 -3.25
CA LEU A 130 -8.34 -12.68 -3.30
C LEU A 130 -8.62 -13.74 -2.24
N ARG A 131 -9.67 -13.55 -1.46
CA ARG A 131 -10.01 -14.41 -0.33
C ARG A 131 -11.45 -14.86 -0.37
N ALA A 132 -11.65 -16.14 -0.10
CA ALA A 132 -12.96 -16.74 0.18
C ALA A 132 -12.94 -17.28 1.61
N VAL A 133 -13.88 -16.84 2.46
CA VAL A 133 -13.88 -17.16 3.90
C VAL A 133 -15.26 -17.55 4.40
N VAL A 134 -15.28 -18.43 5.40
CA VAL A 134 -16.44 -18.74 6.21
C VAL A 134 -16.08 -18.53 7.67
N GLN A 135 -16.90 -17.76 8.37
CA GLN A 135 -16.75 -17.50 9.81
C GLN A 135 -17.82 -18.30 10.54
N THR A 136 -17.43 -19.03 11.56
CA THR A 136 -18.34 -19.88 12.36
C THR A 136 -17.81 -20.00 13.78
N THR A 137 -18.64 -20.57 14.67
CA THR A 137 -18.25 -20.87 16.06
C THR A 137 -18.25 -22.37 16.25
N VAL A 138 -17.16 -22.93 16.75
CA VAL A 138 -17.00 -24.36 17.04
C VAL A 138 -16.54 -24.51 18.49
N GLY A 139 -17.34 -25.22 19.30
CA GLY A 139 -17.01 -25.43 20.71
C GLY A 139 -16.86 -24.14 21.54
N GLY A 140 -17.54 -23.04 21.14
CA GLY A 140 -17.44 -21.73 21.80
C GLY A 140 -16.24 -20.87 21.34
N ALA A 141 -15.43 -21.36 20.41
CA ALA A 141 -14.34 -20.60 19.80
C ALA A 141 -14.75 -20.07 18.42
N ASP A 142 -14.42 -18.82 18.13
CA ASP A 142 -14.60 -18.25 16.78
C ASP A 142 -13.53 -18.83 15.84
N VAL A 143 -14.01 -19.40 14.74
CA VAL A 143 -13.18 -20.06 13.73
C VAL A 143 -13.41 -19.43 12.36
N VAL A 144 -12.32 -19.17 11.66
CA VAL A 144 -12.34 -18.71 10.27
C VAL A 144 -11.72 -19.79 9.39
N PHE A 145 -12.50 -20.31 8.46
CA PHE A 145 -12.01 -21.16 7.38
C PHE A 145 -11.94 -20.36 6.11
N GLY A 146 -10.86 -20.51 5.34
CA GLY A 146 -10.78 -19.79 4.10
C GLY A 146 -9.66 -20.26 3.19
N THR A 147 -9.73 -19.77 1.97
CA THR A 147 -8.67 -19.90 0.97
C THR A 147 -8.29 -18.53 0.45
N SER A 148 -7.03 -18.37 0.08
CA SER A 148 -6.53 -17.19 -0.59
C SER A 148 -5.80 -17.54 -1.87
N LEU A 149 -6.00 -16.70 -2.89
CA LEU A 149 -5.20 -16.66 -4.11
C LEU A 149 -4.46 -15.34 -4.10
N ASN A 150 -3.14 -15.38 -4.02
CA ASN A 150 -2.32 -14.18 -3.98
C ASN A 150 -0.98 -14.40 -4.70
N ASN A 151 -0.34 -13.30 -5.12
CA ASN A 151 0.95 -13.32 -5.80
C ASN A 151 2.16 -13.07 -4.86
N ASN A 152 1.91 -12.86 -3.56
CA ASN A 152 2.92 -12.61 -2.54
C ASN A 152 2.75 -13.54 -1.33
N PRO A 153 2.73 -14.87 -1.52
CA PRO A 153 2.62 -15.78 -0.39
C PRO A 153 3.89 -15.75 0.45
N THR A 154 3.75 -15.61 1.76
CA THR A 154 4.86 -15.83 2.68
C THR A 154 4.50 -16.92 3.67
N VAL A 155 5.41 -17.84 3.89
CA VAL A 155 5.25 -18.90 4.89
C VAL A 155 5.45 -18.40 6.32
N GLN A 156 6.05 -17.22 6.48
CA GLN A 156 6.32 -16.60 7.78
C GLN A 156 5.22 -15.64 8.22
N ASP A 157 4.37 -15.20 7.28
CA ASP A 157 3.32 -14.23 7.54
C ASP A 157 2.05 -14.57 6.75
N VAL A 158 1.17 -15.33 7.38
CA VAL A 158 -0.12 -15.74 6.79
C VAL A 158 -1.04 -14.56 6.44
N TRP A 159 -0.78 -13.39 7.01
CA TRP A 159 -1.50 -12.15 6.68
C TRP A 159 -0.87 -11.41 5.50
N ASN A 160 0.31 -11.85 5.02
CA ASN A 160 1.04 -11.20 3.95
C ASN A 160 1.26 -9.70 4.23
N THR A 161 1.79 -9.41 5.43
CA THR A 161 2.02 -8.05 5.93
C THR A 161 3.50 -7.68 5.95
N LEU A 162 4.39 -8.61 5.65
CA LEU A 162 5.81 -8.31 5.52
C LEU A 162 6.00 -7.31 4.38
N PRO A 163 6.76 -6.23 4.60
CA PRO A 163 6.97 -5.22 3.58
C PRO A 163 7.71 -5.82 2.39
N ALA A 164 7.00 -6.01 1.29
CA ALA A 164 7.62 -6.38 0.02
C ALA A 164 8.52 -5.26 -0.54
N TRP A 165 8.31 -4.05 -0.05
CA TRP A 165 8.96 -2.84 -0.55
C TRP A 165 10.15 -2.39 0.30
N GLY A 166 10.41 -3.02 1.43
CA GLY A 166 11.39 -2.54 2.39
C GLY A 166 10.91 -1.28 3.13
N TYR A 167 11.79 -0.75 3.98
CA TYR A 167 11.53 0.46 4.75
C TYR A 167 12.56 1.55 4.36
N PRO A 168 12.16 2.81 4.19
CA PRO A 168 10.81 3.34 4.24
C PRO A 168 9.98 2.85 3.04
N TYR A 169 8.65 2.74 3.21
CA TYR A 169 7.71 2.25 2.19
C TYR A 169 7.57 3.16 0.96
N THR A 170 8.20 4.30 1.00
CA THR A 170 8.30 5.26 -0.10
C THR A 170 9.77 5.51 -0.41
N GLY A 171 10.08 5.56 -1.67
CA GLY A 171 11.41 5.85 -2.17
C GLY A 171 11.33 6.34 -3.60
N THR A 172 12.46 6.75 -4.14
CA THR A 172 12.58 7.14 -5.53
C THR A 172 13.76 6.42 -6.17
N ALA A 173 13.59 6.01 -7.42
CA ALA A 173 14.67 5.43 -8.23
C ALA A 173 15.77 6.44 -8.61
N LEU A 174 15.51 7.73 -8.39
CA LEU A 174 16.47 8.80 -8.69
C LEU A 174 17.49 9.03 -7.57
N ALA A 175 17.29 8.45 -6.39
CA ALA A 175 18.27 8.53 -5.32
C ALA A 175 19.43 7.55 -5.57
N PRO A 176 20.71 7.96 -5.37
CA PRO A 176 21.88 7.12 -5.63
C PRO A 176 21.96 5.90 -4.69
N HIS A 177 21.27 5.95 -3.55
CA HIS A 177 21.13 4.86 -2.62
C HIS A 177 19.68 4.81 -2.13
N PRO A 178 19.08 3.62 -2.00
CA PRO A 178 17.81 3.51 -1.32
C PRO A 178 17.98 4.07 0.09
N ALA A 179 16.95 4.74 0.59
CA ALA A 179 16.90 5.17 1.98
C ALA A 179 17.24 3.99 2.90
N ALA A 180 17.95 4.24 3.99
CA ALA A 180 18.48 3.21 4.88
C ALA A 180 17.42 2.18 5.23
N ALA A 181 17.53 1.00 4.64
CA ALA A 181 16.73 -0.14 5.03
C ALA A 181 17.32 -0.75 6.32
N PRO A 182 16.52 -1.18 7.30
CA PRO A 182 17.03 -1.95 8.42
C PRO A 182 17.76 -3.18 7.88
N LEU A 183 18.95 -3.47 8.42
CA LEU A 183 19.79 -4.62 8.02
C LEU A 183 19.02 -5.96 7.96
N LEU A 184 17.97 -6.09 8.78
CA LEU A 184 17.13 -7.30 8.84
C LEU A 184 16.07 -7.37 7.73
N SER A 185 15.61 -6.25 7.18
CA SER A 185 14.62 -6.28 6.09
C SER A 185 15.25 -6.47 4.72
N GLY A 186 16.47 -5.99 4.50
CA GLY A 186 17.20 -6.14 3.25
C GLY A 186 17.65 -7.58 2.95
N GLY A 187 17.82 -8.42 3.99
CA GLY A 187 18.29 -9.80 3.83
C GLY A 187 17.20 -10.82 3.51
N PHE A 188 15.94 -10.52 3.83
CA PHE A 188 14.83 -11.48 3.71
C PHE A 188 13.86 -11.17 2.58
N ALA A 189 13.84 -9.95 2.07
CA ALA A 189 12.90 -9.53 1.02
C ALA A 189 13.42 -9.74 -0.42
N GLN A 190 14.65 -10.21 -0.60
CA GLN A 190 15.30 -10.36 -1.92
C GLN A 190 15.70 -11.81 -2.26
N ARG A 191 15.02 -12.79 -1.68
CA ARG A 191 15.25 -14.21 -2.07
C ARG A 191 13.96 -14.89 -2.45
#